data_48a4ca17e894ca76fe304d66fcf64a8a
#
_entry.id   48a4ca17e894ca76fe304d66fcf64a8a
#
_cell.length_a   1.000
_cell.length_b   1.000
_cell.length_c   1.000
_cell.angle_alpha   90.00
_cell.angle_beta   90.00
_cell.angle_gamma   90.00
#
_symmetry.space_group_name_H-M   'P 1'
#
loop_
_entity.id
_entity.type
_entity.pdbx_description
1 polymer ?
#
loop_
_entity_poly.entity_id
_entity_poly.type
_entity_poly.pdbx_seq_one_letter_code
_entity_poly.pdbx_strand_id
1 'polypeptide(L)'
;GEEEISSVDRWIGGSDCLMLQQEIPVEISIKAAKIARQKGKLVIWDPAPALEISDEVYEFAQIMVPNQIEAEYLTAIKVTDVYSAEKAANILLNKGVEAVVIKMGSQGAFYATASGQGYIPAFKVDVKDTVAAGDAFGSGFAFSYSNSNNFEEAVRFGVAAGCLSVTVEGAMDSMPSINSVMELLNTGSVI
;
A
#
# COMPACT_ATOMS: atom_id res chain seq x y z
N GLY A 1 12.14 -0.83 20.79
CA GLY A 1 13.56 -1.19 21.01
C GLY A 1 13.83 -2.68 20.76
N GLU A 2 14.95 -3.22 21.23
CA GLU A 2 15.32 -4.63 20.96
C GLU A 2 14.41 -5.65 21.66
N GLU A 3 13.82 -5.29 22.79
CA GLU A 3 12.86 -6.16 23.48
C GLU A 3 11.56 -6.33 22.68
N GLU A 4 11.11 -5.28 22.02
CA GLU A 4 9.93 -5.34 21.16
C GLU A 4 10.19 -6.17 19.90
N ILE A 5 11.40 -6.14 19.33
CA ILE A 5 11.76 -6.95 18.17
C ILE A 5 11.66 -8.44 18.46
N SER A 6 12.05 -8.89 19.68
CA SER A 6 11.88 -10.30 20.08
C SER A 6 10.41 -10.72 20.16
N SER A 7 9.53 -9.78 20.53
CA SER A 7 8.07 -9.99 20.52
C SER A 7 7.52 -10.00 19.09
N VAL A 8 8.01 -9.11 18.21
CA VAL A 8 7.67 -9.02 16.78
C VAL A 8 7.97 -10.34 16.08
N ASP A 9 9.10 -11.00 16.36
CA ASP A 9 9.46 -12.30 15.77
C ASP A 9 8.37 -13.35 15.97
N ARG A 10 7.77 -13.40 17.14
CA ARG A 10 6.67 -14.33 17.46
C ARG A 10 5.38 -13.97 16.72
N TRP A 11 5.04 -12.68 16.63
CA TRP A 11 3.81 -12.23 15.97
C TRP A 11 3.89 -12.40 14.45
N ILE A 12 5.04 -12.09 13.84
CA ILE A 12 5.26 -12.28 12.40
C ILE A 12 5.08 -13.77 12.04
N GLY A 13 5.51 -14.70 12.89
CA GLY A 13 5.34 -16.14 12.65
C GLY A 13 3.89 -16.56 12.41
N GLY A 14 2.94 -15.91 13.08
CA GLY A 14 1.50 -16.19 13.01
C GLY A 14 0.73 -15.31 12.01
N SER A 15 1.38 -14.41 11.27
CA SER A 15 0.74 -13.50 10.32
C SER A 15 0.98 -13.95 8.87
N ASP A 16 0.19 -13.44 7.93
CA ASP A 16 0.35 -13.67 6.49
C ASP A 16 1.26 -12.63 5.84
N CYS A 17 1.21 -11.40 6.33
CA CYS A 17 2.05 -10.30 5.86
C CYS A 17 2.46 -9.37 7.00
N LEU A 18 3.50 -8.57 6.75
CA LEU A 18 3.94 -7.46 7.58
C LEU A 18 3.74 -6.16 6.79
N MET A 19 2.95 -5.25 7.33
CA MET A 19 2.81 -3.89 6.80
C MET A 19 3.67 -2.93 7.62
N LEU A 20 4.42 -2.08 6.95
CA LEU A 20 5.33 -1.11 7.56
C LEU A 20 5.09 0.29 7.00
N GLN A 21 5.26 1.29 7.87
CA GLN A 21 5.26 2.71 7.55
C GLN A 21 6.54 3.37 8.10
N GLN A 22 6.66 4.70 7.96
CA GLN A 22 7.85 5.45 8.40
C GLN A 22 7.58 6.31 9.65
N GLU A 23 6.61 5.93 10.49
CA GLU A 23 6.26 6.64 11.73
C GLU A 23 7.13 6.23 12.94
N ILE A 24 7.97 5.22 12.77
CA ILE A 24 8.96 4.76 13.76
C ILE A 24 10.36 4.80 13.14
N PRO A 25 11.45 4.73 13.94
CA PRO A 25 12.80 4.69 13.40
C PRO A 25 12.95 3.60 12.33
N VAL A 26 13.43 3.97 11.15
CA VAL A 26 13.47 3.10 9.95
C VAL A 26 14.28 1.82 10.19
N GLU A 27 15.31 1.89 11.04
CA GLU A 27 16.14 0.75 11.42
C GLU A 27 15.34 -0.36 12.12
N ILE A 28 14.31 0.02 12.90
CA ILE A 28 13.40 -0.93 13.56
C ILE A 28 12.51 -1.60 12.51
N SER A 29 11.96 -0.81 11.58
CA SER A 29 11.15 -1.33 10.47
C SER A 29 11.96 -2.28 9.58
N ILE A 30 13.22 -1.94 9.26
CA ILE A 30 14.12 -2.81 8.48
C ILE A 30 14.39 -4.13 9.23
N LYS A 31 14.66 -4.09 10.54
CA LYS A 31 14.85 -5.31 11.34
C LYS A 31 13.61 -6.21 11.29
N ALA A 32 12.41 -5.62 11.44
CA ALA A 32 11.15 -6.37 11.34
C ALA A 32 10.94 -6.95 9.94
N ALA A 33 11.25 -6.19 8.88
CA ALA A 33 11.18 -6.65 7.49
C ALA A 33 12.12 -7.84 7.24
N LYS A 34 13.36 -7.77 7.73
CA LYS A 34 14.32 -8.90 7.66
C LYS A 34 13.79 -10.17 8.30
N ILE A 35 13.21 -10.06 9.50
CA ILE A 35 12.59 -11.20 10.19
C ILE A 35 11.43 -11.78 9.37
N ALA A 36 10.56 -10.91 8.83
CA ALA A 36 9.44 -11.33 8.01
C ALA A 36 9.89 -12.07 6.76
N ARG A 37 10.88 -11.54 6.03
CA ARG A 37 11.47 -12.20 4.85
C ARG A 37 12.09 -13.55 5.17
N GLN A 38 12.82 -13.66 6.29
CA GLN A 38 13.39 -14.94 6.74
C GLN A 38 12.34 -16.00 7.06
N LYS A 39 11.15 -15.57 7.49
CA LYS A 39 9.99 -16.44 7.76
C LYS A 39 9.11 -16.68 6.53
N GLY A 40 9.49 -16.19 5.35
CA GLY A 40 8.71 -16.31 4.11
C GLY A 40 7.41 -15.50 4.13
N LYS A 41 7.35 -14.45 4.95
CA LYS A 41 6.18 -13.57 5.02
C LYS A 41 6.31 -12.42 4.03
N LEU A 42 5.17 -12.00 3.49
CA LEU A 42 5.08 -10.84 2.61
C LEU A 42 5.38 -9.55 3.39
N VAL A 43 6.22 -8.69 2.81
CA VAL A 43 6.51 -7.36 3.35
C VAL A 43 5.92 -6.30 2.43
N ILE A 44 4.95 -5.55 2.94
CA ILE A 44 4.33 -4.40 2.28
C ILE A 44 4.85 -3.14 2.96
N TRP A 45 5.43 -2.23 2.19
CA TRP A 45 5.97 -0.97 2.70
C TRP A 45 5.17 0.22 2.17
N ASP A 46 4.50 0.93 3.05
CA ASP A 46 3.89 2.23 2.77
C ASP A 46 4.88 3.33 3.21
N PRO A 47 5.52 4.07 2.29
CA PRO A 47 6.58 5.02 2.64
C PRO A 47 6.00 6.36 3.17
N ALA A 48 5.00 6.28 4.02
CA ALA A 48 4.33 7.39 4.69
C ALA A 48 4.91 7.62 6.09
N PRO A 49 5.21 8.87 6.49
CA PRO A 49 5.28 10.06 5.65
C PRO A 49 6.47 10.04 4.68
N ALA A 50 6.45 10.94 3.67
CA ALA A 50 7.51 11.07 2.68
C ALA A 50 8.83 11.52 3.33
N LEU A 51 9.71 10.58 3.57
CA LEU A 51 11.04 10.76 4.17
C LEU A 51 12.11 10.05 3.32
N GLU A 52 13.36 10.42 3.52
CA GLU A 52 14.48 9.70 2.94
C GLU A 52 14.53 8.27 3.49
N ILE A 53 14.70 7.30 2.61
CA ILE A 53 14.81 5.88 2.98
C ILE A 53 16.15 5.33 2.50
N SER A 54 16.74 4.43 3.29
CA SER A 54 17.97 3.73 2.91
C SER A 54 17.70 2.69 1.81
N ASP A 55 18.75 2.35 1.06
CA ASP A 55 18.65 1.32 0.01
C ASP A 55 18.23 -0.05 0.56
N GLU A 56 18.50 -0.33 1.83
CA GLU A 56 18.04 -1.56 2.51
C GLU A 56 16.51 -1.70 2.51
N VAL A 57 15.76 -0.60 2.51
CA VAL A 57 14.29 -0.66 2.44
C VAL A 57 13.86 -1.31 1.13
N TYR A 58 14.48 -0.95 0.01
CA TYR A 58 14.15 -1.53 -1.30
C TYR A 58 14.51 -3.01 -1.40
N GLU A 59 15.52 -3.46 -0.65
CA GLU A 59 15.91 -4.88 -0.60
C GLU A 59 14.87 -5.75 0.13
N PHE A 60 14.25 -5.22 1.21
CA PHE A 60 13.34 -6.00 2.04
C PHE A 60 11.86 -5.75 1.77
N ALA A 61 11.49 -4.60 1.17
CA ALA A 61 10.13 -4.32 0.73
C ALA A 61 9.80 -5.11 -0.53
N GLN A 62 8.90 -6.09 -0.45
CA GLN A 62 8.44 -6.80 -1.65
C GLN A 62 7.44 -5.95 -2.43
N ILE A 63 6.52 -5.32 -1.73
CA ILE A 63 5.52 -4.43 -2.32
C ILE A 63 5.67 -3.05 -1.70
N MET A 64 5.81 -2.03 -2.53
CA MET A 64 5.82 -0.65 -2.07
C MET A 64 4.54 0.07 -2.52
N VAL A 65 3.91 0.80 -1.57
CA VAL A 65 2.56 1.38 -1.77
C VAL A 65 2.57 2.90 -1.53
N PRO A 66 3.38 3.70 -2.27
CA PRO A 66 3.42 5.14 -2.11
C PRO A 66 2.16 5.84 -2.63
N ASN A 67 1.84 7.00 -2.07
CA ASN A 67 0.98 7.98 -2.72
C ASN A 67 1.78 8.84 -3.72
N GLN A 68 1.12 9.81 -4.38
CA GLN A 68 1.74 10.67 -5.40
C GLN A 68 2.91 11.49 -4.82
N ILE A 69 2.78 12.00 -3.58
CA ILE A 69 3.81 12.83 -2.91
C ILE A 69 5.01 11.96 -2.53
N GLU A 70 4.77 10.81 -1.97
CA GLU A 70 5.79 9.84 -1.59
C GLU A 70 6.54 9.30 -2.81
N ALA A 71 5.79 8.98 -3.88
CA ALA A 71 6.39 8.55 -5.15
C ALA A 71 7.27 9.65 -5.76
N GLU A 72 6.81 10.92 -5.77
CA GLU A 72 7.61 12.06 -6.23
C GLU A 72 8.88 12.22 -5.39
N TYR A 73 8.76 12.11 -4.07
CA TYR A 73 9.92 12.22 -3.16
C TYR A 73 10.97 11.14 -3.42
N LEU A 74 10.56 9.88 -3.61
CA LEU A 74 11.45 8.74 -3.79
C LEU A 74 12.05 8.63 -5.19
N THR A 75 11.42 9.23 -6.21
CA THR A 75 11.78 9.04 -7.62
C THR A 75 12.12 10.33 -8.36
N ALA A 76 11.87 11.49 -7.76
CA ALA A 76 11.91 12.81 -8.39
C ALA A 76 10.96 12.95 -9.61
N ILE A 77 10.00 12.06 -9.77
CA ILE A 77 8.95 12.13 -10.81
C ILE A 77 7.67 12.68 -10.18
N LYS A 78 7.23 13.83 -10.62
CA LYS A 78 5.92 14.36 -10.24
C LYS A 78 4.81 13.51 -10.84
N VAL A 79 4.06 12.82 -9.99
CA VAL A 79 2.97 11.94 -10.41
C VAL A 79 1.67 12.73 -10.55
N THR A 80 1.21 12.92 -11.78
CA THR A 80 -0.01 13.67 -12.10
C THR A 80 -1.03 12.85 -12.92
N ASP A 81 -0.56 11.78 -13.55
CA ASP A 81 -1.34 10.90 -14.41
C ASP A 81 -0.74 9.48 -14.44
N VAL A 82 -1.40 8.57 -15.14
CA VAL A 82 -0.99 7.17 -15.27
C VAL A 82 0.41 7.04 -15.88
N TYR A 83 0.77 7.89 -16.85
CA TYR A 83 2.07 7.84 -17.51
C TYR A 83 3.22 8.24 -16.58
N SER A 84 3.04 9.28 -15.76
CA SER A 84 4.02 9.68 -14.75
C SER A 84 4.08 8.67 -13.60
N ALA A 85 2.94 8.04 -13.23
CA ALA A 85 2.91 6.95 -12.27
C ALA A 85 3.71 5.73 -12.77
N GLU A 86 3.56 5.35 -14.05
CA GLU A 86 4.35 4.28 -14.66
C GLU A 86 5.85 4.56 -14.58
N LYS A 87 6.29 5.79 -14.88
CA LYS A 87 7.70 6.15 -14.77
C LYS A 87 8.23 6.04 -13.35
N ALA A 88 7.47 6.55 -12.37
CA ALA A 88 7.83 6.47 -10.97
C ALA A 88 7.88 5.01 -10.49
N ALA A 89 6.90 4.19 -10.84
CA ALA A 89 6.89 2.77 -10.50
C ALA A 89 8.11 2.03 -11.08
N ASN A 90 8.47 2.28 -12.34
CA ASN A 90 9.64 1.66 -12.96
C ASN A 90 10.95 2.02 -12.26
N ILE A 91 11.09 3.26 -11.74
CA ILE A 91 12.26 3.63 -10.95
C ILE A 91 12.31 2.81 -9.65
N LEU A 92 11.18 2.64 -8.94
CA LEU A 92 11.13 1.86 -7.71
C LEU A 92 11.39 0.36 -7.96
N LEU A 93 10.84 -0.22 -9.03
CA LEU A 93 11.14 -1.59 -9.44
C LEU A 93 12.65 -1.78 -9.72
N ASN A 94 13.27 -0.82 -10.40
CA ASN A 94 14.71 -0.85 -10.69
C ASN A 94 15.59 -0.71 -9.44
N LYS A 95 15.04 -0.20 -8.32
CA LYS A 95 15.71 -0.15 -7.02
C LYS A 95 15.63 -1.48 -6.24
N GLY A 96 14.87 -2.46 -6.72
CA GLY A 96 14.82 -3.81 -6.15
C GLY A 96 13.48 -4.24 -5.59
N VAL A 97 12.46 -3.36 -5.57
CA VAL A 97 11.10 -3.73 -5.14
C VAL A 97 10.47 -4.69 -6.15
N GLU A 98 9.78 -5.72 -5.68
CA GLU A 98 9.16 -6.75 -6.56
C GLU A 98 7.87 -6.25 -7.23
N ALA A 99 7.12 -5.38 -6.54
CA ALA A 99 5.89 -4.77 -7.04
C ALA A 99 5.66 -3.38 -6.44
N VAL A 100 5.00 -2.51 -7.19
CA VAL A 100 4.67 -1.14 -6.78
C VAL A 100 3.20 -0.86 -7.02
N VAL A 101 2.55 -0.19 -6.07
CA VAL A 101 1.21 0.37 -6.24
C VAL A 101 1.26 1.85 -5.90
N ILE A 102 1.04 2.73 -6.86
CA ILE A 102 0.99 4.18 -6.64
C ILE A 102 -0.46 4.61 -6.42
N LYS A 103 -0.77 5.06 -5.21
CA LYS A 103 -2.07 5.63 -4.83
C LYS A 103 -2.21 7.03 -5.46
N MET A 104 -3.21 7.25 -6.32
CA MET A 104 -3.40 8.48 -7.09
C MET A 104 -4.63 9.28 -6.63
N GLY A 105 -5.07 9.09 -5.38
CA GLY A 105 -6.23 9.78 -4.80
C GLY A 105 -7.49 9.55 -5.60
N SER A 106 -8.18 10.63 -6.00
CA SER A 106 -9.42 10.56 -6.79
C SER A 106 -9.23 9.95 -8.18
N GLN A 107 -8.02 9.78 -8.66
CA GLN A 107 -7.75 9.09 -9.91
C GLN A 107 -7.68 7.56 -9.75
N GLY A 108 -7.61 7.03 -8.52
CA GLY A 108 -7.49 5.59 -8.28
C GLY A 108 -6.06 5.14 -7.98
N ALA A 109 -5.58 4.06 -8.59
CA ALA A 109 -4.24 3.54 -8.38
C ALA A 109 -3.63 2.95 -9.65
N PHE A 110 -2.33 3.17 -9.83
CA PHE A 110 -1.51 2.48 -10.82
C PHE A 110 -0.69 1.38 -10.15
N TYR A 111 -0.53 0.24 -10.80
CA TYR A 111 0.34 -0.82 -10.28
C TYR A 111 1.28 -1.36 -11.35
N ALA A 112 2.45 -1.83 -10.92
CA ALA A 112 3.43 -2.51 -11.75
C ALA A 112 4.10 -3.65 -10.98
N THR A 113 4.27 -4.78 -11.67
CA THR A 113 4.92 -6.01 -11.19
C THR A 113 5.81 -6.57 -12.29
N ALA A 114 6.60 -7.61 -11.99
CA ALA A 114 7.37 -8.31 -13.01
C ALA A 114 6.49 -8.99 -14.09
N SER A 115 5.21 -9.30 -13.78
CA SER A 115 4.29 -9.99 -14.68
C SER A 115 3.40 -9.04 -15.50
N GLY A 116 3.37 -7.76 -15.18
CA GLY A 116 2.55 -6.78 -15.88
C GLY A 116 2.24 -5.53 -15.05
N GLN A 117 1.50 -4.63 -15.65
CA GLN A 117 1.09 -3.38 -15.03
C GLN A 117 -0.36 -3.06 -15.38
N GLY A 118 -0.99 -2.20 -14.60
CA GLY A 118 -2.35 -1.78 -14.86
C GLY A 118 -2.75 -0.55 -14.06
N TYR A 119 -3.95 -0.09 -14.33
CA TYR A 119 -4.55 1.07 -13.68
C TYR A 119 -5.97 0.73 -13.26
N ILE A 120 -6.30 1.03 -12.01
CA ILE A 120 -7.61 0.86 -11.43
C ILE A 120 -8.17 2.25 -11.13
N PRO A 121 -9.23 2.70 -11.82
CA PRO A 121 -9.85 3.98 -11.56
C PRO A 121 -10.56 4.00 -10.20
N ALA A 122 -10.66 5.18 -9.58
CA ALA A 122 -11.39 5.34 -8.34
C ALA A 122 -12.90 5.12 -8.53
N PHE A 123 -13.57 4.65 -7.48
CA PHE A 123 -15.03 4.60 -7.45
C PHE A 123 -15.61 5.99 -7.16
N LYS A 124 -16.74 6.28 -7.77
CA LYS A 124 -17.47 7.53 -7.55
C LYS A 124 -18.15 7.51 -6.19
N VAL A 125 -17.72 8.40 -5.29
CA VAL A 125 -18.23 8.51 -3.92
C VAL A 125 -18.34 9.97 -3.49
N ASP A 126 -19.13 10.24 -2.47
CA ASP A 126 -19.24 11.58 -1.85
C ASP A 126 -18.16 11.73 -0.77
N VAL A 127 -17.13 12.52 -1.06
CA VAL A 127 -15.99 12.72 -0.16
C VAL A 127 -16.37 13.66 0.99
N LYS A 128 -16.16 13.21 2.23
CA LYS A 128 -16.31 14.00 3.46
C LYS A 128 -14.99 14.31 4.14
N ASP A 129 -14.14 13.28 4.27
CA ASP A 129 -12.85 13.38 4.93
C ASP A 129 -11.87 12.43 4.23
N THR A 130 -10.61 12.86 4.07
CA THR A 130 -9.56 12.04 3.42
C THR A 130 -8.59 11.41 4.41
N VAL A 131 -8.78 11.66 5.71
CA VAL A 131 -7.96 11.05 6.77
C VAL A 131 -8.08 9.54 6.71
N ALA A 132 -6.94 8.86 6.87
CA ALA A 132 -6.81 7.38 6.86
C ALA A 132 -7.22 6.67 5.54
N ALA A 133 -7.44 7.41 4.43
CA ALA A 133 -7.72 6.76 3.13
C ALA A 133 -6.58 5.86 2.65
N GLY A 134 -5.33 6.25 2.93
CA GLY A 134 -4.13 5.45 2.66
C GLY A 134 -4.10 4.16 3.49
N ASP A 135 -4.45 4.24 4.77
CA ASP A 135 -4.49 3.09 5.69
C ASP A 135 -5.61 2.11 5.30
N ALA A 136 -6.78 2.63 4.93
CA ALA A 136 -7.89 1.83 4.42
C ALA A 136 -7.51 1.13 3.10
N PHE A 137 -6.85 1.84 2.19
CA PHE A 137 -6.32 1.24 0.96
C PHE A 137 -5.33 0.13 1.29
N GLY A 138 -4.30 0.42 2.09
CA GLY A 138 -3.23 -0.53 2.41
C GLY A 138 -3.75 -1.79 3.10
N SER A 139 -4.63 -1.64 4.10
CA SER A 139 -5.23 -2.78 4.79
C SER A 139 -6.15 -3.61 3.89
N GLY A 140 -6.96 -2.96 3.04
CA GLY A 140 -7.80 -3.63 2.05
C GLY A 140 -6.98 -4.40 1.00
N PHE A 141 -5.91 -3.78 0.49
CA PHE A 141 -4.97 -4.43 -0.42
C PHE A 141 -4.32 -5.67 0.22
N ALA A 142 -3.75 -5.51 1.43
CA ALA A 142 -3.10 -6.60 2.14
C ALA A 142 -4.04 -7.77 2.42
N PHE A 143 -5.27 -7.47 2.88
CA PHE A 143 -6.31 -8.48 3.11
C PHE A 143 -6.64 -9.26 1.83
N SER A 144 -6.94 -8.56 0.73
CA SER A 144 -7.30 -9.22 -0.52
C SER A 144 -6.14 -10.01 -1.12
N TYR A 145 -4.93 -9.45 -1.12
CA TYR A 145 -3.77 -10.13 -1.68
C TYR A 145 -3.39 -11.39 -0.90
N SER A 146 -3.43 -11.35 0.43
CA SER A 146 -3.16 -12.51 1.27
C SER A 146 -4.17 -13.66 1.07
N ASN A 147 -5.40 -13.35 0.66
CA ASN A 147 -6.45 -14.37 0.46
C ASN A 147 -6.53 -14.88 -0.99
N SER A 148 -6.31 -14.03 -1.99
CA SER A 148 -6.51 -14.39 -3.40
C SER A 148 -5.22 -14.65 -4.18
N ASN A 149 -4.11 -14.09 -3.72
CA ASN A 149 -2.84 -14.01 -4.45
C ASN A 149 -3.01 -13.40 -5.87
N ASN A 150 -4.06 -12.61 -6.07
CA ASN A 150 -4.34 -11.89 -7.32
C ASN A 150 -4.04 -10.40 -7.11
N PHE A 151 -2.98 -9.92 -7.74
CA PHE A 151 -2.47 -8.57 -7.51
C PHE A 151 -3.45 -7.48 -7.97
N GLU A 152 -4.02 -7.63 -9.16
CA GLU A 152 -4.99 -6.66 -9.70
C GLU A 152 -6.27 -6.58 -8.85
N GLU A 153 -6.82 -7.74 -8.45
CA GLU A 153 -7.97 -7.83 -7.57
C GLU A 153 -7.68 -7.16 -6.21
N ALA A 154 -6.47 -7.37 -5.66
CA ALA A 154 -6.05 -6.74 -4.42
C ALA A 154 -5.95 -5.22 -4.54
N VAL A 155 -5.38 -4.70 -5.64
CA VAL A 155 -5.34 -3.25 -5.89
C VAL A 155 -6.75 -2.70 -6.00
N ARG A 156 -7.66 -3.37 -6.73
CA ARG A 156 -9.05 -2.95 -6.87
C ARG A 156 -9.78 -2.95 -5.53
N PHE A 157 -9.53 -3.94 -4.67
CA PHE A 157 -10.08 -4.00 -3.32
C PHE A 157 -9.56 -2.85 -2.45
N GLY A 158 -8.26 -2.55 -2.51
CA GLY A 158 -7.64 -1.41 -1.83
C GLY A 158 -8.25 -0.08 -2.28
N VAL A 159 -8.42 0.13 -3.61
CA VAL A 159 -9.09 1.33 -4.15
C VAL A 159 -10.51 1.47 -3.60
N ALA A 160 -11.29 0.39 -3.58
CA ALA A 160 -12.65 0.42 -3.05
C ALA A 160 -12.69 0.74 -1.54
N ALA A 161 -11.77 0.15 -0.76
CA ALA A 161 -11.64 0.43 0.66
C ALA A 161 -11.27 1.90 0.93
N GLY A 162 -10.29 2.45 0.21
CA GLY A 162 -9.92 3.86 0.29
C GLY A 162 -11.05 4.80 -0.14
N CYS A 163 -11.81 4.45 -1.19
CA CYS A 163 -12.97 5.23 -1.62
C CYS A 163 -14.10 5.23 -0.57
N LEU A 164 -14.34 4.13 0.11
CA LEU A 164 -15.37 4.07 1.17
C LEU A 164 -14.93 4.85 2.41
N SER A 165 -13.67 4.78 2.82
CA SER A 165 -13.19 5.50 4.00
C SER A 165 -13.41 7.00 3.88
N VAL A 166 -13.21 7.59 2.70
CA VAL A 166 -13.40 9.04 2.51
C VAL A 166 -14.86 9.50 2.59
N THR A 167 -15.84 8.59 2.69
CA THR A 167 -17.27 8.92 2.85
C THR A 167 -17.70 9.14 4.30
N VAL A 168 -16.81 8.88 5.26
CA VAL A 168 -17.07 8.99 6.70
C VAL A 168 -16.00 9.85 7.34
N GLU A 169 -16.36 10.73 8.29
CA GLU A 169 -15.41 11.54 9.04
C GLU A 169 -14.62 10.71 10.05
N GLY A 170 -13.36 11.04 10.24
CA GLY A 170 -12.46 10.44 11.23
C GLY A 170 -11.68 9.25 10.71
N ALA A 171 -10.68 8.78 11.48
CA ALA A 171 -9.76 7.72 11.07
C ALA A 171 -10.30 6.31 11.34
N MET A 172 -10.56 5.98 12.60
CA MET A 172 -11.05 4.62 12.95
C MET A 172 -12.48 4.38 12.50
N ASP A 173 -13.35 5.38 12.65
CA ASP A 173 -14.77 5.27 12.32
C ASP A 173 -15.01 5.17 10.81
N SER A 174 -14.05 5.62 9.99
CA SER A 174 -14.11 5.55 8.52
C SER A 174 -13.70 4.21 7.94
N MET A 175 -13.12 3.29 8.73
CA MET A 175 -12.67 2.00 8.21
C MET A 175 -13.85 1.15 7.72
N PRO A 176 -13.90 0.78 6.41
CA PRO A 176 -15.04 0.06 5.87
C PRO A 176 -15.03 -1.41 6.29
N SER A 177 -16.24 -1.99 6.38
CA SER A 177 -16.35 -3.44 6.52
C SER A 177 -16.06 -4.15 5.19
N ILE A 178 -15.64 -5.42 5.26
CA ILE A 178 -15.44 -6.27 4.07
C ILE A 178 -16.71 -6.32 3.21
N ASN A 179 -17.90 -6.43 3.85
CA ASN A 179 -19.16 -6.47 3.14
C ASN A 179 -19.43 -5.19 2.34
N SER A 180 -19.16 -4.02 2.95
CA SER A 180 -19.32 -2.73 2.26
C SER A 180 -18.36 -2.60 1.06
N VAL A 181 -17.12 -3.08 1.21
CA VAL A 181 -16.15 -3.08 0.10
C VAL A 181 -16.63 -4.00 -1.03
N MET A 182 -17.09 -5.21 -0.71
CA MET A 182 -17.63 -6.16 -1.70
C MET A 182 -18.87 -5.62 -2.41
N GLU A 183 -19.74 -4.89 -1.70
CA GLU A 183 -20.91 -4.25 -2.30
C GLU A 183 -20.48 -3.16 -3.30
N LEU A 184 -19.52 -2.30 -2.92
CA LEU A 184 -19.02 -1.26 -3.83
C LEU A 184 -18.33 -1.87 -5.06
N LEU A 185 -17.57 -2.95 -4.91
CA LEU A 185 -16.92 -3.67 -6.01
C LEU A 185 -17.92 -4.24 -7.03
N ASN A 186 -19.12 -4.66 -6.56
CA ASN A 186 -20.15 -5.27 -7.40
C ASN A 186 -21.11 -4.26 -8.03
N THR A 187 -21.36 -3.13 -7.38
CA THR A 187 -22.43 -2.19 -7.75
C THR A 187 -21.93 -0.78 -8.07
N GLY A 188 -20.71 -0.44 -7.63
CA GLY A 188 -20.16 0.90 -7.76
C GLY A 188 -19.78 1.28 -9.18
N SER A 189 -19.99 2.54 -9.53
CA SER A 189 -19.47 3.14 -10.76
C SER A 189 -18.08 3.73 -10.53
N VAL A 190 -17.20 3.56 -11.49
CA VAL A 190 -15.87 4.22 -11.50
C VAL A 190 -15.96 5.63 -12.10
N ILE A 191 -14.95 6.45 -11.79
CA ILE A 191 -14.78 7.81 -12.34
C ILE A 191 -14.18 7.72 -13.73
#